data_3af727d434667e50882a1a668952053d
#
_entry.id   3af727d434667e50882a1a668952053d
#
_cell.length_a   1.000
_cell.length_b   1.000
_cell.length_c   1.000
_cell.angle_alpha   90.00
_cell.angle_beta   90.00
_cell.angle_gamma   90.00
#
_symmetry.space_group_name_H-M   'P 1'
#
loop_
_entity.id
_entity.type
_entity.pdbx_description
1 polymer ?
#
loop_
_entity_poly.entity_id
_entity_poly.type
_entity_poly.pdbx_seq_one_letter_code
_entity_poly.pdbx_strand_id
1 'polypeptide(L)'
;MTILHQSPIFGPVKSRRLGISLGINLMPGDGKWCSFDCVYCECGLNKDNRPSKPLPTVEEIEYKLRERLEAMKECGEDLNTLTFSGNGEPTMHPKFSEIVDNVLSLRSKYFPKAKVTVLSNSTQIHRKEVFDALMKVDNALMKLDTVSEEYIRLVDQPTGHYDVSSIIENLARMNGRAVVQTMFMKGNVKDKDGNLVCVNNCKDEYIEPYIDALKRINPRQVMIYTLDREWPTEGLEKANHETMDAIADKIRKAGFDTSVSY
;
A
#
# COMPACT_ATOMS: atom_id res chain seq x y z
N MET A 1 -17.10 -4.06 8.96
CA MET A 1 -16.59 -5.46 9.21
C MET A 1 -15.11 -5.50 8.86
N THR A 2 -14.25 -6.08 9.68
CA THR A 2 -12.80 -6.18 9.41
C THR A 2 -12.54 -7.31 8.41
N ILE A 3 -11.72 -7.06 7.38
CA ILE A 3 -11.33 -8.04 6.37
C ILE A 3 -9.89 -8.47 6.63
N LEU A 4 -9.69 -9.74 7.03
CA LEU A 4 -8.36 -10.35 7.12
C LEU A 4 -8.17 -11.32 5.96
N HIS A 5 -7.03 -11.22 5.30
CA HIS A 5 -6.65 -12.10 4.21
C HIS A 5 -5.94 -13.35 4.73
N GLN A 6 -6.10 -14.46 4.02
CA GLN A 6 -5.30 -15.66 4.29
C GLN A 6 -3.80 -15.35 4.17
N SER A 7 -3.00 -16.06 4.93
CA SER A 7 -1.54 -15.99 4.89
C SER A 7 -0.98 -17.40 4.65
N PRO A 8 0.10 -17.55 3.86
CA PRO A 8 0.83 -16.49 3.16
C PRO A 8 0.26 -16.10 1.78
N ILE A 9 -0.64 -16.88 1.18
CA ILE A 9 -1.15 -16.66 -0.19
C ILE A 9 -2.67 -16.54 -0.16
N PHE A 10 -3.21 -15.58 -0.89
CA PHE A 10 -4.66 -15.40 -1.05
C PHE A 10 -5.05 -14.97 -2.47
N GLY A 11 -6.26 -15.25 -2.85
CA GLY A 11 -6.80 -14.96 -4.18
C GLY A 11 -6.58 -16.10 -5.19
N PRO A 12 -6.54 -15.78 -6.52
CA PRO A 12 -6.44 -14.44 -7.10
C PRO A 12 -7.68 -13.57 -6.89
N VAL A 13 -7.47 -12.26 -6.83
CA VAL A 13 -8.52 -11.24 -6.74
C VAL A 13 -8.49 -10.31 -7.94
N LYS A 14 -9.66 -9.82 -8.37
CA LYS A 14 -9.73 -8.80 -9.42
C LYS A 14 -9.52 -7.42 -8.80
N SER A 15 -8.34 -6.86 -9.03
CA SER A 15 -7.97 -5.52 -8.56
C SER A 15 -8.37 -4.47 -9.60
N ARG A 16 -8.99 -3.37 -9.16
CA ARG A 16 -9.32 -2.22 -10.02
C ARG A 16 -8.07 -1.57 -10.65
N ARG A 17 -6.93 -1.63 -9.94
CA ARG A 17 -5.67 -0.96 -10.32
C ARG A 17 -4.66 -1.89 -10.97
N LEU A 18 -4.69 -3.17 -10.67
CA LEU A 18 -3.62 -4.10 -10.99
C LEU A 18 -4.05 -5.31 -11.84
N GLY A 19 -5.36 -5.41 -12.16
CA GLY A 19 -5.90 -6.56 -12.88
C GLY A 19 -6.05 -7.81 -11.99
N ILE A 20 -5.81 -9.00 -12.55
CA ILE A 20 -5.86 -10.27 -11.80
C ILE A 20 -4.61 -10.37 -10.93
N SER A 21 -4.80 -10.33 -9.62
CA SER A 21 -3.73 -10.23 -8.62
C SER A 21 -3.74 -11.43 -7.68
N LEU A 22 -2.63 -12.14 -7.59
CA LEU A 22 -2.39 -13.12 -6.53
C LEU A 22 -1.70 -12.41 -5.36
N GLY A 23 -2.35 -12.41 -4.20
CA GLY A 23 -1.87 -11.73 -3.00
C GLY A 23 -0.84 -12.56 -2.23
N ILE A 24 0.21 -11.88 -1.77
CA ILE A 24 1.25 -12.42 -0.89
C ILE A 24 1.16 -11.66 0.42
N ASN A 25 0.63 -12.30 1.46
CA ASN A 25 0.45 -11.74 2.79
C ASN A 25 1.58 -12.23 3.70
N LEU A 26 2.53 -11.34 3.99
CA LEU A 26 3.68 -11.64 4.86
C LEU A 26 3.36 -11.51 6.36
N MET A 27 2.13 -11.09 6.67
CA MET A 27 1.66 -10.95 8.05
C MET A 27 0.83 -12.17 8.44
N PRO A 28 0.61 -12.41 9.76
CA PRO A 28 -0.23 -13.52 10.20
C PRO A 28 -1.65 -13.45 9.63
N GLY A 29 -2.26 -14.62 9.39
CA GLY A 29 -3.62 -14.70 8.83
C GLY A 29 -4.73 -14.40 9.83
N ASP A 30 -4.41 -14.33 11.13
CA ASP A 30 -5.37 -14.17 12.23
C ASP A 30 -5.36 -12.77 12.85
N GLY A 31 -4.60 -11.82 12.28
CA GLY A 31 -4.54 -10.47 12.81
C GLY A 31 -3.78 -9.50 11.92
N LYS A 32 -3.74 -8.25 12.36
CA LYS A 32 -3.03 -7.16 11.69
C LYS A 32 -1.70 -6.87 12.37
N TRP A 33 -0.65 -6.73 11.57
CA TRP A 33 0.66 -6.23 12.02
C TRP A 33 1.18 -5.18 11.04
N CYS A 34 1.01 -3.92 11.43
CA CYS A 34 1.35 -2.78 10.60
C CYS A 34 2.02 -1.67 11.42
N SER A 35 2.91 -0.94 10.81
CA SER A 35 3.52 0.28 11.37
C SER A 35 2.60 1.51 11.29
N PHE A 36 1.44 1.37 10.62
CA PHE A 36 0.37 2.35 10.59
C PHE A 36 -0.93 1.78 11.15
N ASP A 37 -1.78 2.67 11.64
CA ASP A 37 -3.12 2.33 12.12
C ASP A 37 -4.18 3.18 11.43
N CYS A 38 -4.09 3.25 10.08
CA CYS A 38 -4.95 4.10 9.26
C CYS A 38 -6.43 3.89 9.58
N VAL A 39 -7.15 4.99 9.81
CA VAL A 39 -8.58 4.98 10.16
C VAL A 39 -9.48 4.33 9.10
N TYR A 40 -9.01 4.23 7.87
CA TYR A 40 -9.73 3.63 6.74
C TYR A 40 -9.26 2.21 6.39
N CYS A 41 -8.39 1.59 7.20
CA CYS A 41 -7.81 0.30 6.87
C CYS A 41 -8.85 -0.83 6.96
N GLU A 42 -9.06 -1.55 5.85
CA GLU A 42 -9.99 -2.70 5.80
C GLU A 42 -9.63 -3.80 6.82
N CYS A 43 -8.34 -3.90 7.20
CA CYS A 43 -7.88 -4.84 8.22
C CYS A 43 -8.17 -4.40 9.65
N GLY A 44 -8.84 -3.25 9.84
CA GLY A 44 -9.12 -2.70 11.18
C GLY A 44 -7.89 -2.08 11.84
N LEU A 45 -7.96 -1.89 13.15
CA LEU A 45 -6.88 -1.31 13.95
C LEU A 45 -6.00 -2.41 14.55
N ASN A 46 -4.70 -2.14 14.72
CA ASN A 46 -3.75 -3.08 15.31
C ASN A 46 -4.18 -3.57 16.71
N LYS A 47 -4.74 -2.65 17.54
CA LYS A 47 -5.17 -2.97 18.90
C LYS A 47 -6.32 -3.97 18.97
N ASP A 48 -7.22 -3.93 17.95
CA ASP A 48 -8.45 -4.73 17.90
C ASP A 48 -8.22 -6.08 17.19
N ASN A 49 -7.12 -6.20 16.45
CA ASN A 49 -6.81 -7.35 15.60
C ASN A 49 -5.38 -7.85 15.79
N ARG A 50 -4.90 -7.92 17.03
CA ARG A 50 -3.55 -8.43 17.31
C ARG A 50 -3.42 -9.89 16.92
N PRO A 51 -2.41 -10.26 16.11
CA PRO A 51 -2.21 -11.66 15.73
C PRO A 51 -1.71 -12.48 16.92
N SER A 52 -2.12 -13.74 16.98
CA SER A 52 -1.60 -14.75 17.89
C SER A 52 -0.63 -15.71 17.21
N LYS A 53 -0.70 -15.83 15.89
CA LYS A 53 0.17 -16.68 15.09
C LYS A 53 1.49 -15.99 14.74
N PRO A 54 2.58 -16.77 14.54
CA PRO A 54 3.84 -16.21 14.04
C PRO A 54 3.71 -15.70 12.61
N LEU A 55 4.73 -14.95 12.17
CA LEU A 55 4.92 -14.63 10.76
C LEU A 55 5.15 -15.91 9.96
N PRO A 56 4.65 -16.01 8.71
CA PRO A 56 4.98 -17.13 7.83
C PRO A 56 6.49 -17.16 7.54
N THR A 57 7.07 -18.34 7.49
CA THR A 57 8.49 -18.48 7.15
C THR A 57 8.75 -18.33 5.65
N VAL A 58 10.00 -18.10 5.27
CA VAL A 58 10.42 -18.02 3.85
C VAL A 58 10.03 -19.30 3.10
N GLU A 59 10.29 -20.44 3.71
CA GLU A 59 10.01 -21.77 3.14
C GLU A 59 8.50 -21.99 2.97
N GLU A 60 7.69 -21.59 3.94
CA GLU A 60 6.24 -21.69 3.87
C GLU A 60 5.68 -20.81 2.74
N ILE A 61 6.15 -19.56 2.63
CA ILE A 61 5.74 -18.64 1.57
C ILE A 61 6.14 -19.21 0.19
N GLU A 62 7.38 -19.66 0.05
CA GLU A 62 7.87 -20.22 -1.22
C GLU A 62 7.09 -21.47 -1.61
N TYR A 63 6.86 -22.39 -0.68
CA TYR A 63 6.11 -23.61 -0.92
C TYR A 63 4.67 -23.33 -1.38
N LYS A 64 3.95 -22.49 -0.61
CA LYS A 64 2.55 -22.15 -0.90
C LYS A 64 2.40 -21.34 -2.19
N LEU A 65 3.33 -20.42 -2.46
CA LEU A 65 3.32 -19.68 -3.70
C LEU A 65 3.56 -20.58 -4.91
N ARG A 66 4.53 -21.49 -4.82
CA ARG A 66 4.83 -22.46 -5.87
C ARG A 66 3.63 -23.35 -6.16
N GLU A 67 3.05 -23.96 -5.13
CA GLU A 67 1.84 -24.81 -5.23
C GLU A 67 0.72 -24.05 -5.97
N ARG A 68 0.46 -22.80 -5.59
CA ARG A 68 -0.60 -22.01 -6.20
C ARG A 68 -0.30 -21.63 -7.65
N LEU A 69 0.92 -21.22 -7.96
CA LEU A 69 1.32 -20.88 -9.33
C LEU A 69 1.31 -22.10 -10.27
N GLU A 70 1.68 -23.26 -9.80
CA GLU A 70 1.58 -24.52 -10.55
C GLU A 70 0.12 -24.83 -10.89
N ALA A 71 -0.76 -24.83 -9.89
CA ALA A 71 -2.19 -25.06 -10.10
C ALA A 71 -2.82 -24.05 -11.07
N MET A 72 -2.52 -22.76 -10.93
CA MET A 72 -3.01 -21.71 -11.83
C MET A 72 -2.55 -21.94 -13.28
N LYS A 73 -1.28 -22.35 -13.46
CA LYS A 73 -0.74 -22.62 -14.79
C LYS A 73 -1.38 -23.85 -15.43
N GLU A 74 -1.59 -24.92 -14.66
CA GLU A 74 -2.28 -26.14 -15.12
C GLU A 74 -3.74 -25.86 -15.53
N CYS A 75 -4.44 -25.02 -14.78
CA CYS A 75 -5.82 -24.61 -15.07
C CYS A 75 -5.92 -23.54 -16.19
N GLY A 76 -4.81 -23.01 -16.69
CA GLY A 76 -4.82 -21.94 -17.68
C GLY A 76 -5.35 -20.62 -17.15
N GLU A 77 -5.26 -20.37 -15.84
CA GLU A 77 -5.67 -19.11 -15.22
C GLU A 77 -4.72 -17.97 -15.62
N ASP A 78 -5.29 -16.77 -15.85
CA ASP A 78 -4.51 -15.55 -16.09
C ASP A 78 -3.97 -14.95 -14.79
N LEU A 79 -2.80 -14.32 -14.89
CA LEU A 79 -2.17 -13.58 -13.80
C LEU A 79 -1.52 -12.31 -14.32
N ASN A 80 -1.95 -11.15 -13.79
CA ASN A 80 -1.35 -9.87 -14.13
C ASN A 80 -0.25 -9.47 -13.14
N THR A 81 -0.43 -9.79 -11.85
CA THR A 81 0.52 -9.40 -10.81
C THR A 81 0.54 -10.34 -9.62
N LEU A 82 1.72 -10.51 -9.05
CA LEU A 82 1.96 -11.00 -7.69
C LEU A 82 2.09 -9.79 -6.78
N THR A 83 1.21 -9.64 -5.79
CA THR A 83 1.12 -8.41 -5.01
C THR A 83 1.40 -8.67 -3.53
N PHE A 84 2.49 -8.13 -3.03
CA PHE A 84 2.74 -8.05 -1.59
C PHE A 84 1.74 -7.08 -0.96
N SER A 85 0.79 -7.62 -0.23
CA SER A 85 -0.30 -6.90 0.46
C SER A 85 -0.95 -7.83 1.49
N GLY A 86 -1.91 -7.35 2.23
CA GLY A 86 -2.66 -8.18 3.19
C GLY A 86 -2.79 -7.51 4.56
N ASN A 87 -2.53 -8.25 5.62
CA ASN A 87 -2.87 -7.89 6.99
C ASN A 87 -1.85 -6.96 7.66
N GLY A 88 -1.27 -6.01 6.93
CA GLY A 88 -0.32 -5.04 7.49
C GLY A 88 0.74 -4.59 6.50
N GLU A 89 1.92 -4.22 7.00
CA GLU A 89 3.02 -3.68 6.20
C GLU A 89 4.01 -4.78 5.81
N PRO A 90 4.10 -5.18 4.52
CA PRO A 90 4.94 -6.29 4.10
C PRO A 90 6.44 -6.07 4.35
N THR A 91 6.91 -4.82 4.28
CA THR A 91 8.34 -4.49 4.49
C THR A 91 8.79 -4.62 5.95
N MET A 92 7.87 -4.83 6.89
CA MET A 92 8.19 -5.16 8.28
C MET A 92 8.67 -6.61 8.46
N HIS A 93 8.41 -7.49 7.48
CA HIS A 93 8.89 -8.87 7.59
C HIS A 93 10.43 -8.91 7.62
N PRO A 94 11.06 -9.57 8.61
CA PRO A 94 12.51 -9.53 8.78
C PRO A 94 13.29 -10.11 7.59
N LYS A 95 12.65 -11.00 6.82
CA LYS A 95 13.20 -11.63 5.62
C LYS A 95 12.61 -11.09 4.32
N PHE A 96 12.10 -9.85 4.31
CA PHE A 96 11.41 -9.26 3.16
C PHE A 96 12.24 -9.34 1.87
N SER A 97 13.53 -8.99 1.92
CA SER A 97 14.42 -9.00 0.75
C SER A 97 14.60 -10.40 0.15
N GLU A 98 14.81 -11.41 1.00
CA GLU A 98 14.95 -12.80 0.60
C GLU A 98 13.65 -13.33 -0.05
N ILE A 99 12.50 -13.00 0.54
CA ILE A 99 11.18 -13.38 0.00
C ILE A 99 10.94 -12.73 -1.37
N VAL A 100 11.31 -11.45 -1.53
CA VAL A 100 11.21 -10.77 -2.84
C VAL A 100 12.00 -11.49 -3.91
N ASP A 101 13.25 -11.92 -3.62
CA ASP A 101 14.09 -12.63 -4.57
C ASP A 101 13.46 -13.99 -4.97
N ASN A 102 12.91 -14.74 -4.02
CA ASN A 102 12.20 -15.99 -4.27
C ASN A 102 10.95 -15.78 -5.13
N VAL A 103 10.15 -14.75 -4.83
CA VAL A 103 8.95 -14.42 -5.60
C VAL A 103 9.29 -14.02 -7.04
N LEU A 104 10.35 -13.24 -7.25
CA LEU A 104 10.82 -12.86 -8.59
C LEU A 104 11.27 -14.10 -9.39
N SER A 105 11.94 -15.05 -8.74
CA SER A 105 12.36 -16.33 -9.35
C SER A 105 11.14 -17.18 -9.75
N LEU A 106 10.20 -17.38 -8.84
CA LEU A 106 8.98 -18.16 -9.10
C LEU A 106 8.11 -17.51 -10.19
N ARG A 107 7.92 -16.18 -10.16
CA ARG A 107 7.24 -15.44 -11.21
C ARG A 107 7.87 -15.70 -12.57
N SER A 108 9.19 -15.61 -12.67
CA SER A 108 9.91 -15.78 -13.93
C SER A 108 9.74 -17.21 -14.50
N LYS A 109 9.63 -18.21 -13.63
CA LYS A 109 9.43 -19.61 -14.01
C LYS A 109 8.00 -19.90 -14.47
N TYR A 110 6.98 -19.38 -13.77
CA TYR A 110 5.59 -19.80 -13.99
C TYR A 110 4.77 -18.79 -14.80
N PHE A 111 4.93 -17.50 -14.53
CA PHE A 111 4.18 -16.39 -15.15
C PHE A 111 5.11 -15.24 -15.53
N PRO A 112 6.03 -15.41 -16.53
CA PRO A 112 7.08 -14.43 -16.82
C PRO A 112 6.56 -13.05 -17.26
N LYS A 113 5.30 -12.95 -17.69
CA LYS A 113 4.65 -11.68 -18.08
C LYS A 113 3.98 -10.97 -16.91
N ALA A 114 3.71 -11.67 -15.80
CA ALA A 114 3.12 -11.07 -14.62
C ALA A 114 4.10 -10.10 -13.96
N LYS A 115 3.58 -9.07 -13.32
CA LYS A 115 4.37 -8.09 -12.55
C LYS A 115 4.53 -8.55 -11.10
N VAL A 116 5.58 -8.09 -10.44
CA VAL A 116 5.70 -8.16 -8.99
C VAL A 116 5.48 -6.77 -8.42
N THR A 117 4.47 -6.63 -7.57
CA THR A 117 4.02 -5.36 -7.00
C THR A 117 4.12 -5.40 -5.49
N VAL A 118 4.63 -4.34 -4.88
CA VAL A 118 4.65 -4.16 -3.41
C VAL A 118 3.79 -2.96 -3.05
N LEU A 119 2.82 -3.17 -2.16
CA LEU A 119 2.07 -2.08 -1.51
C LEU A 119 2.73 -1.80 -0.16
N SER A 120 3.33 -0.63 0.00
CA SER A 120 4.03 -0.27 1.24
C SER A 120 3.63 1.11 1.75
N ASN A 121 3.52 1.24 3.06
CA ASN A 121 3.34 2.53 3.73
C ASN A 121 4.63 3.34 3.86
N SER A 122 5.71 2.88 3.26
CA SER A 122 7.02 3.53 3.16
C SER A 122 7.81 3.62 4.47
N THR A 123 7.29 3.18 5.62
CA THR A 123 7.96 3.36 6.92
C THR A 123 9.32 2.66 7.02
N GLN A 124 9.52 1.54 6.31
CA GLN A 124 10.76 0.76 6.37
C GLN A 124 11.74 1.06 5.24
N ILE A 125 11.45 2.04 4.38
CA ILE A 125 12.27 2.35 3.19
C ILE A 125 13.70 2.84 3.55
N HIS A 126 13.92 3.30 4.77
CA HIS A 126 15.24 3.70 5.27
C HIS A 126 16.21 2.52 5.44
N ARG A 127 15.68 1.30 5.60
CA ARG A 127 16.50 0.08 5.72
C ARG A 127 17.03 -0.31 4.35
N LYS A 128 18.37 -0.42 4.25
CA LYS A 128 19.04 -0.67 2.97
C LYS A 128 18.52 -1.91 2.25
N GLU A 129 18.35 -3.03 2.97
CA GLU A 129 17.86 -4.29 2.41
C GLU A 129 16.41 -4.19 1.89
N VAL A 130 15.57 -3.35 2.52
CA VAL A 130 14.20 -3.07 2.06
C VAL A 130 14.24 -2.20 0.81
N PHE A 131 15.04 -1.14 0.83
CA PHE A 131 15.21 -0.26 -0.32
C PHE A 131 15.69 -1.03 -1.55
N ASP A 132 16.74 -1.83 -1.40
CA ASP A 132 17.30 -2.62 -2.49
C ASP A 132 16.27 -3.64 -3.05
N ALA A 133 15.46 -4.26 -2.19
CA ALA A 133 14.40 -5.16 -2.60
C ALA A 133 13.28 -4.42 -3.38
N LEU A 134 12.86 -3.24 -2.90
CA LEU A 134 11.89 -2.40 -3.60
C LEU A 134 12.39 -1.93 -4.98
N MET A 135 13.69 -1.76 -5.13
CA MET A 135 14.31 -1.42 -6.43
C MET A 135 14.33 -2.58 -7.43
N LYS A 136 14.13 -3.84 -7.01
CA LYS A 136 14.08 -5.02 -7.89
C LYS A 136 12.69 -5.30 -8.47
N VAL A 137 11.62 -4.92 -7.77
CA VAL A 137 10.25 -5.23 -8.19
C VAL A 137 9.78 -4.36 -9.36
N ASP A 138 8.77 -4.82 -10.09
CA ASP A 138 8.22 -4.07 -11.23
C ASP A 138 7.46 -2.82 -10.77
N ASN A 139 6.72 -2.92 -9.66
CA ASN A 139 5.92 -1.81 -9.13
C ASN A 139 6.12 -1.70 -7.61
N ALA A 140 6.85 -0.69 -7.17
CA ALA A 140 6.89 -0.27 -5.77
C ALA A 140 5.83 0.83 -5.58
N LEU A 141 4.64 0.46 -5.06
CA LEU A 141 3.54 1.38 -4.76
C LEU A 141 3.72 1.89 -3.34
N MET A 142 4.18 3.12 -3.24
CA MET A 142 4.60 3.75 -2.00
C MET A 142 3.55 4.74 -1.54
N LYS A 143 2.98 4.50 -0.37
CA LYS A 143 1.94 5.35 0.21
C LYS A 143 2.51 6.71 0.62
N LEU A 144 1.81 7.77 0.20
CA LEU A 144 1.97 9.13 0.67
C LEU A 144 0.62 9.85 0.56
N ASP A 145 -0.19 9.82 1.61
CA ASP A 145 -1.55 10.39 1.55
C ASP A 145 -1.55 11.91 1.73
N THR A 146 -0.51 12.45 2.34
CA THR A 146 -0.31 13.88 2.57
C THR A 146 1.11 14.14 3.06
N VAL A 147 1.49 15.42 3.09
CA VAL A 147 2.72 15.89 3.74
C VAL A 147 2.44 16.63 5.06
N SER A 148 1.17 16.74 5.46
CA SER A 148 0.78 17.33 6.74
C SER A 148 0.97 16.33 7.88
N GLU A 149 1.88 16.63 8.79
CA GLU A 149 2.11 15.79 9.97
C GLU A 149 0.87 15.64 10.85
N GLU A 150 0.06 16.68 10.98
CA GLU A 150 -1.18 16.65 11.75
C GLU A 150 -2.17 15.67 11.13
N TYR A 151 -2.38 15.73 9.81
CA TYR A 151 -3.24 14.80 9.10
C TYR A 151 -2.72 13.37 9.20
N ILE A 152 -1.41 13.15 9.05
CA ILE A 152 -0.79 11.84 9.20
C ILE A 152 -1.06 11.25 10.60
N ARG A 153 -0.91 12.06 11.64
CA ARG A 153 -1.23 11.62 13.03
C ARG A 153 -2.69 11.27 13.25
N LEU A 154 -3.61 11.99 12.59
CA LEU A 154 -5.06 11.77 12.72
C LEU A 154 -5.55 10.58 11.89
N VAL A 155 -5.03 10.43 10.68
CA VAL A 155 -5.58 9.51 9.67
C VAL A 155 -4.73 8.26 9.50
N ASP A 156 -3.42 8.40 9.33
CA ASP A 156 -2.51 7.27 9.12
C ASP A 156 -2.04 6.61 10.42
N GLN A 157 -2.02 7.38 11.50
CA GLN A 157 -1.73 6.94 12.86
C GLN A 157 -0.47 6.05 12.95
N PRO A 158 0.74 6.59 12.67
CA PRO A 158 1.98 5.83 12.79
C PRO A 158 2.15 5.27 14.21
N THR A 159 2.51 3.99 14.33
CA THR A 159 2.71 3.32 15.63
C THR A 159 4.08 3.60 16.24
N GLY A 160 4.97 4.23 15.48
CA GLY A 160 6.32 4.63 15.89
C GLY A 160 6.69 6.01 15.36
N HIS A 161 7.96 6.35 15.45
CA HIS A 161 8.47 7.60 14.88
C HIS A 161 8.25 7.61 13.36
N TYR A 162 7.67 8.68 12.86
CA TYR A 162 7.43 8.91 11.43
C TYR A 162 7.78 10.35 11.09
N ASP A 163 8.70 10.53 10.17
CA ASP A 163 9.12 11.81 9.61
C ASP A 163 8.85 11.83 8.11
N VAL A 164 7.84 12.59 7.70
CA VAL A 164 7.42 12.66 6.30
C VAL A 164 8.52 13.24 5.40
N SER A 165 9.36 14.13 5.90
CA SER A 165 10.49 14.69 5.13
C SER A 165 11.51 13.62 4.78
N SER A 166 11.86 12.77 5.75
CA SER A 166 12.74 11.62 5.53
C SER A 166 12.13 10.60 4.55
N ILE A 167 10.82 10.39 4.60
CA ILE A 167 10.12 9.52 3.64
C ILE A 167 10.24 10.10 2.22
N ILE A 168 9.96 11.39 2.04
CA ILE A 168 10.09 12.07 0.73
C ILE A 168 11.51 11.94 0.18
N GLU A 169 12.54 12.14 1.01
CA GLU A 169 13.94 11.99 0.60
C GLU A 169 14.28 10.55 0.17
N ASN A 170 13.82 9.56 0.91
CA ASN A 170 14.02 8.15 0.54
C ASN A 170 13.28 7.77 -0.74
N LEU A 171 12.06 8.29 -0.95
CA LEU A 171 11.32 8.09 -2.19
C LEU A 171 12.03 8.77 -3.38
N ALA A 172 12.59 9.97 -3.19
CA ALA A 172 13.39 10.66 -4.21
C ALA A 172 14.63 9.83 -4.63
N ARG A 173 15.30 9.16 -3.69
CA ARG A 173 16.41 8.25 -3.97
C ARG A 173 16.04 7.06 -4.87
N MET A 174 14.75 6.72 -4.99
CA MET A 174 14.29 5.69 -5.94
C MET A 174 14.42 6.13 -7.40
N ASN A 175 14.77 7.37 -7.66
CA ASN A 175 15.13 7.92 -8.97
C ASN A 175 14.10 7.57 -10.07
N GLY A 176 12.85 7.94 -9.87
CA GLY A 176 11.76 7.72 -10.81
C GLY A 176 11.20 6.28 -10.84
N ARG A 177 11.60 5.38 -9.95
CA ARG A 177 11.04 4.02 -9.90
C ARG A 177 9.81 3.90 -9.01
N ALA A 178 9.62 4.81 -8.05
CA ALA A 178 8.47 4.82 -7.18
C ALA A 178 7.17 5.08 -7.97
N VAL A 179 6.10 4.40 -7.59
CA VAL A 179 4.74 4.80 -7.88
C VAL A 179 4.15 5.34 -6.58
N VAL A 180 3.83 6.62 -6.53
CA VAL A 180 3.22 7.20 -5.33
C VAL A 180 1.72 6.88 -5.34
N GLN A 181 1.25 6.32 -4.23
CA GLN A 181 -0.15 5.93 -4.05
C GLN A 181 -0.79 6.75 -2.94
N THR A 182 -1.91 7.41 -3.23
CA THR A 182 -2.54 8.37 -2.33
C THR A 182 -4.03 8.12 -2.20
N MET A 183 -4.51 7.99 -0.96
CA MET A 183 -5.93 7.96 -0.61
C MET A 183 -6.44 9.39 -0.42
N PHE A 184 -7.47 9.77 -1.16
CA PHE A 184 -8.22 11.01 -0.96
C PHE A 184 -9.58 10.73 -0.34
N MET A 185 -9.88 11.40 0.76
CA MET A 185 -11.12 11.24 1.51
C MET A 185 -11.44 12.50 2.32
N LYS A 186 -12.63 12.54 2.85
CA LYS A 186 -13.09 13.56 3.80
C LYS A 186 -13.92 12.91 4.92
N GLY A 187 -14.28 13.67 5.92
CA GLY A 187 -15.14 13.20 6.99
C GLY A 187 -14.69 13.66 8.37
N ASN A 188 -15.11 12.93 9.39
CA ASN A 188 -14.73 13.19 10.77
C ASN A 188 -14.11 11.96 11.39
N VAL A 189 -13.02 12.15 12.10
CA VAL A 189 -12.34 11.10 12.87
C VAL A 189 -12.23 11.51 14.34
N LYS A 190 -12.11 10.54 15.22
CA LYS A 190 -11.81 10.81 16.64
C LYS A 190 -10.30 10.96 16.82
N ASP A 191 -9.89 12.06 17.46
CA ASP A 191 -8.51 12.21 17.91
C ASP A 191 -8.20 11.27 19.13
N LYS A 192 -6.98 11.34 19.63
CA LYS A 192 -6.55 10.57 20.81
C LYS A 192 -7.35 10.85 22.09
N ASP A 193 -7.97 12.01 22.16
CA ASP A 193 -8.76 12.48 23.32
C ASP A 193 -10.26 12.20 23.13
N GLY A 194 -10.65 11.61 21.97
CA GLY A 194 -12.02 11.25 21.62
C GLY A 194 -12.83 12.37 20.97
N ASN A 195 -12.23 13.54 20.69
CA ASN A 195 -12.91 14.66 20.04
C ASN A 195 -13.06 14.37 18.55
N LEU A 196 -14.18 14.79 17.97
CA LEU A 196 -14.38 14.71 16.52
C LEU A 196 -13.59 15.81 15.81
N VAL A 197 -12.70 15.41 14.91
CA VAL A 197 -11.89 16.31 14.09
C VAL A 197 -12.24 16.09 12.62
N CYS A 198 -12.51 17.19 11.91
CA CYS A 198 -12.76 17.14 10.47
C CYS A 198 -11.44 16.89 9.73
N VAL A 199 -11.43 15.87 8.86
CA VAL A 199 -10.32 15.54 7.98
C VAL A 199 -10.75 15.65 6.53
N ASN A 200 -9.94 16.29 5.69
CA ASN A 200 -10.24 16.46 4.27
C ASN A 200 -8.95 16.80 3.49
N ASN A 201 -8.25 15.81 2.98
CA ASN A 201 -7.05 16.05 2.17
C ASN A 201 -7.32 16.39 0.70
N CYS A 202 -8.61 16.57 0.33
CA CYS A 202 -9.00 17.03 -1.00
C CYS A 202 -8.87 18.54 -1.19
N LYS A 203 -8.57 19.31 -0.13
CA LYS A 203 -8.42 20.76 -0.20
C LYS A 203 -7.06 21.19 -0.71
N ASP A 204 -6.98 22.37 -1.32
CA ASP A 204 -5.76 22.92 -1.88
C ASP A 204 -4.62 23.07 -0.87
N GLU A 205 -4.94 23.37 0.38
CA GLU A 205 -3.96 23.43 1.47
C GLU A 205 -3.18 22.12 1.69
N TYR A 206 -3.72 20.96 1.27
CA TYR A 206 -3.05 19.67 1.29
C TYR A 206 -2.47 19.30 -0.08
N ILE A 207 -3.16 19.68 -1.17
CA ILE A 207 -2.79 19.27 -2.53
C ILE A 207 -1.55 20.02 -3.02
N GLU A 208 -1.42 21.33 -2.73
CA GLU A 208 -0.28 22.12 -3.19
C GLU A 208 1.06 21.64 -2.58
N PRO A 209 1.20 21.49 -1.25
CA PRO A 209 2.40 20.93 -0.66
C PRO A 209 2.68 19.48 -1.08
N TYR A 210 1.63 18.69 -1.32
CA TYR A 210 1.75 17.34 -1.84
C TYR A 210 2.34 17.33 -3.26
N ILE A 211 1.90 18.23 -4.15
CA ILE A 211 2.47 18.37 -5.50
C ILE A 211 3.95 18.79 -5.42
N ASP A 212 4.33 19.66 -4.49
CA ASP A 212 5.73 20.04 -4.31
C ASP A 212 6.57 18.85 -3.81
N ALA A 213 6.01 18.00 -2.96
CA ALA A 213 6.65 16.74 -2.59
C ALA A 213 6.80 15.79 -3.80
N LEU A 214 5.78 15.69 -4.65
CA LEU A 214 5.87 14.90 -5.88
C LEU A 214 6.98 15.38 -6.82
N LYS A 215 7.18 16.70 -6.95
CA LYS A 215 8.31 17.28 -7.74
C LYS A 215 9.68 16.86 -7.18
N ARG A 216 9.81 16.78 -5.84
CA ARG A 216 11.05 16.29 -5.19
C ARG A 216 11.25 14.80 -5.38
N ILE A 217 10.17 13.99 -5.23
CA ILE A 217 10.20 12.53 -5.38
C ILE A 217 10.44 12.14 -6.84
N ASN A 218 9.87 12.88 -7.79
CA ASN A 218 9.84 12.58 -9.21
C ASN A 218 9.40 11.13 -9.50
N PRO A 219 8.19 10.72 -9.08
CA PRO A 219 7.74 9.35 -9.24
C PRO A 219 7.46 9.01 -10.70
N ARG A 220 7.53 7.71 -11.05
CA ARG A 220 7.15 7.22 -12.38
C ARG A 220 5.66 7.44 -12.68
N GLN A 221 4.84 7.34 -11.66
CA GLN A 221 3.39 7.49 -11.74
C GLN A 221 2.83 7.90 -10.39
N VAL A 222 1.71 8.59 -10.41
CA VAL A 222 0.88 8.86 -9.24
C VAL A 222 -0.43 8.09 -9.38
N MET A 223 -0.78 7.27 -8.39
CA MET A 223 -2.05 6.55 -8.33
C MET A 223 -2.91 7.15 -7.22
N ILE A 224 -3.97 7.85 -7.59
CA ILE A 224 -4.91 8.37 -6.62
C ILE A 224 -6.17 7.51 -6.57
N TYR A 225 -6.70 7.34 -5.36
CA TYR A 225 -7.91 6.55 -5.14
C TYR A 225 -8.69 7.10 -3.94
N THR A 226 -9.94 6.67 -3.82
CA THR A 226 -10.79 7.02 -2.69
C THR A 226 -11.35 5.77 -2.04
N LEU A 227 -12.06 5.93 -0.92
CA LEU A 227 -12.73 4.86 -0.20
C LEU A 227 -13.65 4.06 -1.14
N ASP A 228 -13.64 2.74 -1.05
CA ASP A 228 -14.42 1.85 -1.93
C ASP A 228 -15.24 0.83 -1.15
N ARG A 229 -14.61 0.12 -0.24
CA ARG A 229 -15.22 -0.92 0.58
C ARG A 229 -15.60 -0.37 1.95
N GLU A 230 -16.14 -1.24 2.79
CA GLU A 230 -16.39 -0.92 4.19
C GLU A 230 -15.08 -0.63 4.93
N TRP A 231 -15.08 0.38 5.77
CA TRP A 231 -13.98 0.80 6.63
C TRP A 231 -14.41 0.82 8.10
N PRO A 232 -13.47 0.64 9.05
CA PRO A 232 -13.82 0.44 10.46
C PRO A 232 -14.27 1.72 11.17
N THR A 233 -13.93 2.89 10.65
CA THR A 233 -14.21 4.17 11.32
C THR A 233 -15.45 4.82 10.74
N GLU A 234 -16.43 5.08 11.58
CA GLU A 234 -17.61 5.84 11.20
C GLU A 234 -17.27 7.31 10.89
N GLY A 235 -18.06 7.95 10.03
CA GLY A 235 -17.94 9.38 9.73
C GLY A 235 -16.95 9.71 8.60
N LEU A 236 -16.29 8.72 8.00
CA LEU A 236 -15.49 8.92 6.78
C LEU A 236 -16.41 8.96 5.54
N GLU A 237 -16.03 9.78 4.58
CA GLU A 237 -16.75 9.95 3.32
C GLU A 237 -15.81 9.81 2.13
N LYS A 238 -16.32 9.16 1.11
CA LYS A 238 -15.69 9.00 -0.20
C LYS A 238 -15.56 10.38 -0.88
N ALA A 239 -14.39 10.67 -1.47
CA ALA A 239 -14.28 11.78 -2.40
C ALA A 239 -15.08 11.46 -3.67
N ASN A 240 -15.91 12.38 -4.14
CA ASN A 240 -16.70 12.17 -5.35
C ASN A 240 -15.85 12.25 -6.63
N HIS A 241 -16.38 11.78 -7.75
CA HIS A 241 -15.69 11.73 -9.03
C HIS A 241 -15.15 13.10 -9.46
N GLU A 242 -15.96 14.14 -9.37
CA GLU A 242 -15.58 15.52 -9.73
C GLU A 242 -14.37 16.01 -8.92
N THR A 243 -14.37 15.77 -7.62
CA THR A 243 -13.24 16.11 -6.74
C THR A 243 -11.98 15.32 -7.15
N MET A 244 -12.12 14.02 -7.39
CA MET A 244 -10.99 13.16 -7.76
C MET A 244 -10.40 13.57 -9.13
N ASP A 245 -11.25 13.90 -10.10
CA ASP A 245 -10.82 14.38 -11.42
C ASP A 245 -10.11 15.73 -11.33
N ALA A 246 -10.64 16.66 -10.54
CA ALA A 246 -10.01 17.97 -10.31
C ALA A 246 -8.62 17.84 -9.67
N ILE A 247 -8.45 16.92 -8.71
CA ILE A 247 -7.14 16.61 -8.10
C ILE A 247 -6.20 15.99 -9.14
N ALA A 248 -6.68 15.00 -9.89
CA ALA A 248 -5.89 14.36 -10.95
C ALA A 248 -5.40 15.37 -11.98
N ASP A 249 -6.26 16.31 -12.39
CA ASP A 249 -5.90 17.34 -13.35
C ASP A 249 -4.83 18.30 -12.81
N LYS A 250 -4.88 18.65 -11.53
CA LYS A 250 -3.80 19.44 -10.90
C LYS A 250 -2.47 18.70 -10.92
N ILE A 251 -2.48 17.40 -10.58
CA ILE A 251 -1.28 16.56 -10.58
C ILE A 251 -0.74 16.39 -12.01
N ARG A 252 -1.61 16.16 -13.02
CA ARG A 252 -1.23 16.06 -14.43
C ARG A 252 -0.66 17.38 -14.96
N LYS A 253 -1.26 18.53 -14.61
CA LYS A 253 -0.74 19.86 -14.96
C LYS A 253 0.64 20.12 -14.36
N ALA A 254 0.96 19.50 -13.22
CA ALA A 254 2.29 19.53 -12.63
C ALA A 254 3.30 18.60 -13.32
N GLY A 255 2.88 17.83 -14.34
CA GLY A 255 3.75 17.00 -15.17
C GLY A 255 3.78 15.51 -14.84
N PHE A 256 2.87 15.01 -13.98
CA PHE A 256 2.89 13.60 -13.55
C PHE A 256 1.84 12.75 -14.26
N ASP A 257 2.25 11.56 -14.73
CA ASP A 257 1.30 10.52 -15.13
C ASP A 257 0.43 10.13 -13.93
N THR A 258 -0.90 10.26 -14.10
CA THR A 258 -1.83 10.09 -12.97
C THR A 258 -3.00 9.19 -13.34
N SER A 259 -3.14 8.09 -12.61
CA SER A 259 -4.31 7.21 -12.68
C SER A 259 -5.26 7.44 -11.51
N VAL A 260 -6.56 7.31 -11.77
CA VAL A 260 -7.63 7.51 -10.79
C VAL A 260 -8.40 6.21 -10.60
N SER A 261 -8.74 5.89 -9.36
CA SER A 261 -9.67 4.79 -9.00
C SER A 261 -10.74 5.33 -8.06
N TYR A 262 -11.98 5.21 -8.46
CA TYR A 262 -13.16 5.72 -7.74
C TYR A 262 -13.78 4.67 -6.84
#